data_e492d4269f83396ab3ee24cff92895b7
#
_entry.id   e492d4269f83396ab3ee24cff92895b7
#
_cell.length_a   1.000
_cell.length_b   1.000
_cell.length_c   1.000
_cell.angle_alpha   90.00
_cell.angle_beta   90.00
_cell.angle_gamma   90.00
#
_symmetry.space_group_name_H-M   'P 1'
#
loop_
_entity.id
_entity.type
_entity.pdbx_description
1 polymer ?
#
loop_
_entity_poly.entity_id
_entity_poly.type
_entity_poly.pdbx_seq_one_letter_code
_entity_poly.pdbx_strand_id
1 'polypeptide(L)'
;MTGALNPREMTKALLPESEIPTHWYNIVADLPTPPPPHLHPGTREPIQAEDLAALFPAGLIEQELSTERWIKIPDAVREVYRLWRPSPLQRARRLEQALGTKARIYFKYEGASPVGSHKTN
;
A
#
# COMPACT_ATOMS: atom_id res chain seq x y z
N MET A 1 27.69 -25.15 0.71
CA MET A 1 27.70 -23.82 1.41
C MET A 1 26.96 -22.84 0.50
N THR A 2 25.65 -22.70 0.68
CA THR A 2 24.85 -21.67 0.00
C THR A 2 25.04 -20.35 0.73
N GLY A 3 26.01 -19.55 0.27
CA GLY A 3 26.19 -18.19 0.76
C GLY A 3 24.93 -17.41 0.52
N ALA A 4 24.25 -16.95 1.60
CA ALA A 4 23.13 -16.06 1.49
C ALA A 4 23.58 -14.82 0.71
N LEU A 5 22.94 -14.57 -0.43
CA LEU A 5 23.22 -13.38 -1.24
C LEU A 5 23.04 -12.14 -0.38
N ASN A 6 24.05 -11.27 -0.37
CA ASN A 6 23.98 -10.00 0.34
C ASN A 6 22.77 -9.21 -0.17
N PRO A 7 21.77 -8.88 0.68
CA PRO A 7 20.59 -8.13 0.25
C PRO A 7 20.92 -6.82 -0.48
N ARG A 8 22.11 -6.25 -0.19
CA ARG A 8 22.60 -5.03 -0.83
C ARG A 8 23.02 -5.22 -2.30
N GLU A 9 23.21 -6.45 -2.75
CA GLU A 9 23.63 -6.79 -4.12
C GLU A 9 22.48 -7.35 -4.96
N MET A 10 21.35 -7.66 -4.33
CA MET A 10 20.21 -8.22 -5.02
C MET A 10 19.62 -7.22 -6.03
N THR A 11 19.34 -7.72 -7.22
CA THR A 11 18.65 -6.94 -8.25
C THR A 11 17.14 -7.09 -8.13
N LYS A 12 16.68 -8.22 -7.61
CA LYS A 12 15.26 -8.55 -7.41
C LYS A 12 15.11 -9.26 -6.06
N ALA A 13 14.14 -8.84 -5.28
CA ALA A 13 13.74 -9.50 -4.05
C ALA A 13 12.24 -9.80 -4.09
N LEU A 14 11.87 -11.00 -3.64
CA LEU A 14 10.49 -11.42 -3.41
C LEU A 14 10.41 -11.96 -2.00
N LEU A 15 9.51 -11.40 -1.20
CA LEU A 15 9.25 -11.87 0.15
C LEU A 15 8.33 -13.10 0.11
N PRO A 16 8.40 -13.99 1.11
CA PRO A 16 7.44 -15.09 1.25
C PRO A 16 6.04 -14.56 1.63
N GLU A 17 5.02 -15.36 1.41
CA GLU A 17 3.63 -15.00 1.75
C GLU A 17 3.41 -14.70 3.24
N SER A 18 4.23 -15.31 4.11
CA SER A 18 4.22 -15.05 5.56
C SER A 18 4.50 -13.60 5.93
N GLU A 19 5.12 -12.84 5.01
CA GLU A 19 5.43 -11.42 5.20
C GLU A 19 4.32 -10.49 4.68
N ILE A 20 3.19 -11.03 4.19
CA ILE A 20 2.01 -10.22 3.88
C ILE A 20 1.50 -9.57 5.16
N PRO A 21 1.37 -8.22 5.19
CA PRO A 21 0.95 -7.51 6.40
C PRO A 21 -0.42 -7.99 6.91
N THR A 22 -0.58 -7.96 8.23
CA THR A 22 -1.85 -8.26 8.90
C THR A 22 -2.68 -7.00 9.18
N HIS A 23 -2.05 -5.83 9.08
CA HIS A 23 -2.66 -4.53 9.33
C HIS A 23 -2.23 -3.52 8.27
N TRP A 24 -3.12 -2.60 7.95
CA TRP A 24 -2.78 -1.37 7.28
C TRP A 24 -2.29 -0.35 8.29
N TYR A 25 -1.32 0.46 7.90
CA TYR A 25 -0.88 1.61 8.67
C TYR A 25 -1.68 2.84 8.25
N ASN A 26 -2.36 3.44 9.22
CA ASN A 26 -3.11 4.68 9.03
C ASN A 26 -2.26 5.86 9.46
N ILE A 27 -1.74 6.60 8.51
CA ILE A 27 -0.87 7.77 8.73
C ILE A 27 -1.59 8.89 9.49
N VAL A 28 -2.91 8.96 9.43
CA VAL A 28 -3.70 10.01 10.11
C VAL A 28 -3.42 10.04 11.62
N ALA A 29 -3.19 8.87 12.22
CA ALA A 29 -2.84 8.76 13.64
C ALA A 29 -1.51 9.44 14.03
N ASP A 30 -0.62 9.68 13.07
CA ASP A 30 0.72 10.23 13.28
C ASP A 30 0.92 11.63 12.64
N LEU A 31 -0.12 12.18 12.03
CA LEU A 31 -0.06 13.53 11.49
C LEU A 31 -0.09 14.57 12.63
N PRO A 32 0.78 15.58 12.59
CA PRO A 32 0.80 16.65 13.60
C PRO A 32 -0.49 17.50 13.58
N THR A 33 -1.16 17.53 12.44
CA THR A 33 -2.45 18.20 12.26
C THR A 33 -3.33 17.26 11.43
N PRO A 34 -4.55 16.94 11.89
CA PRO A 34 -5.48 16.15 11.10
C PRO A 34 -5.73 16.78 9.72
N PRO A 35 -5.93 15.97 8.66
CA PRO A 35 -6.32 16.51 7.36
C PRO A 35 -7.68 17.20 7.46
N PRO A 36 -7.94 18.23 6.62
CA PRO A 36 -9.26 18.83 6.55
C PRO A 36 -10.30 17.79 6.10
N PRO A 37 -11.56 17.90 6.54
CA PRO A 37 -12.60 16.99 6.10
C PRO A 37 -12.84 17.11 4.59
N HIS A 38 -13.20 15.99 3.96
CA HIS A 38 -13.73 16.02 2.60
C HIS A 38 -15.04 16.79 2.56
N LEU A 39 -15.24 17.60 1.52
CA LEU A 39 -16.45 18.41 1.37
C LEU A 39 -17.39 17.77 0.35
N HIS A 40 -18.68 17.75 0.67
CA HIS A 40 -19.71 17.31 -0.25
C HIS A 40 -19.75 18.23 -1.49
N PRO A 41 -19.73 17.70 -2.71
CA PRO A 41 -19.57 18.49 -3.93
C PRO A 41 -20.71 19.51 -4.18
N GLY A 42 -21.93 19.21 -3.70
CA GLY A 42 -23.09 20.08 -3.87
C GLY A 42 -23.23 21.12 -2.76
N THR A 43 -23.13 20.70 -1.49
CA THR A 43 -23.39 21.58 -0.33
C THR A 43 -22.15 22.32 0.16
N ARG A 44 -20.95 21.82 -0.15
CA ARG A 44 -19.67 22.32 0.37
C ARG A 44 -19.48 22.14 1.89
N GLU A 45 -20.39 21.44 2.55
CA GLU A 45 -20.27 21.05 3.95
C GLU A 45 -19.41 19.78 4.08
N PRO A 46 -18.86 19.48 5.26
CA PRO A 46 -18.15 18.22 5.51
C PRO A 46 -19.03 17.02 5.18
N ILE A 47 -18.46 16.09 4.38
CA ILE A 47 -19.16 14.88 3.97
C ILE A 47 -19.47 13.99 5.17
N GLN A 48 -20.65 13.38 5.21
CA GLN A 48 -21.08 12.47 6.26
C GLN A 48 -21.00 11.03 5.80
N ALA A 49 -21.01 10.08 6.73
CA ALA A 49 -20.98 8.66 6.43
C ALA A 49 -22.13 8.22 5.51
N GLU A 50 -23.30 8.82 5.69
CA GLU A 50 -24.52 8.57 4.90
C GLU A 50 -24.34 8.97 3.42
N ASP A 51 -23.58 10.05 3.16
CA ASP A 51 -23.27 10.49 1.79
C ASP A 51 -22.40 9.47 1.06
N LEU A 52 -21.51 8.80 1.80
CA LEU A 52 -20.62 7.77 1.28
C LEU A 52 -21.33 6.42 1.10
N ALA A 53 -22.35 6.13 1.91
CA ALA A 53 -23.02 4.81 1.94
C ALA A 53 -23.72 4.46 0.61
N ALA A 54 -24.04 5.45 -0.22
CA ALA A 54 -24.59 5.23 -1.56
C ALA A 54 -23.55 4.63 -2.54
N LEU A 55 -22.26 4.79 -2.27
CA LEU A 55 -21.16 4.42 -3.17
C LEU A 55 -20.24 3.33 -2.61
N PHE A 56 -20.10 3.26 -1.28
CA PHE A 56 -19.12 2.41 -0.60
C PHE A 56 -19.74 1.50 0.45
N PRO A 57 -19.28 0.26 0.58
CA PRO A 57 -19.64 -0.63 1.68
C PRO A 57 -19.25 -0.03 3.04
N ALA A 58 -20.03 -0.37 4.08
CA ALA A 58 -19.84 0.15 5.44
C ALA A 58 -18.39 -0.04 5.95
N GLY A 59 -17.79 -1.21 5.72
CA GLY A 59 -16.42 -1.49 6.17
C GLY A 59 -15.35 -0.57 5.53
N LEU A 60 -15.56 -0.08 4.32
CA LEU A 60 -14.67 0.92 3.70
C LEU A 60 -14.89 2.31 4.31
N ILE A 61 -16.12 2.66 4.65
CA ILE A 61 -16.45 3.93 5.30
C ILE A 61 -15.85 3.96 6.71
N GLU A 62 -15.99 2.87 7.47
CA GLU A 62 -15.37 2.71 8.79
C GLU A 62 -13.85 2.87 8.72
N GLN A 63 -13.22 2.27 7.72
CA GLN A 63 -11.77 2.40 7.49
C GLN A 63 -11.37 3.83 7.16
N GLU A 64 -12.11 4.50 6.27
CA GLU A 64 -11.84 5.89 5.85
C GLU A 64 -11.93 6.88 7.03
N LEU A 65 -12.90 6.67 7.92
CA LEU A 65 -13.15 7.54 9.08
C LEU A 65 -12.32 7.14 10.32
N SER A 66 -11.59 6.04 10.27
CA SER A 66 -10.82 5.53 11.41
C SER A 66 -9.64 6.44 11.76
N THR A 67 -9.45 6.66 13.06
CA THR A 67 -8.25 7.29 13.63
C THR A 67 -7.28 6.28 14.24
N GLU A 68 -7.60 4.99 14.17
CA GLU A 68 -6.73 3.93 14.66
C GLU A 68 -5.48 3.82 13.81
N ARG A 69 -4.30 3.74 14.46
CA ARG A 69 -3.00 3.64 13.76
C ARG A 69 -2.87 2.37 12.92
N TRP A 70 -3.36 1.25 13.43
CA TRP A 70 -3.26 -0.05 12.82
C TRP A 70 -4.65 -0.62 12.58
N ILE A 71 -5.05 -0.69 11.34
CA ILE A 71 -6.35 -1.22 10.93
C ILE A 71 -6.15 -2.67 10.49
N LYS A 72 -6.80 -3.62 11.17
CA LYS A 72 -6.69 -5.04 10.82
C LYS A 72 -7.20 -5.28 9.40
N ILE A 73 -6.38 -5.95 8.57
CA ILE A 73 -6.80 -6.43 7.25
C ILE A 73 -7.69 -7.67 7.45
N PRO A 74 -8.94 -7.68 6.94
CA PRO A 74 -9.80 -8.86 7.02
C PRO A 74 -9.13 -10.09 6.41
N ASP A 75 -9.32 -11.26 7.02
CA ASP A 75 -8.67 -12.48 6.55
C ASP A 75 -9.06 -12.84 5.11
N ALA A 76 -10.31 -12.59 4.72
CA ALA A 76 -10.76 -12.78 3.33
C ALA A 76 -9.98 -11.88 2.32
N VAL A 77 -9.65 -10.65 2.70
CA VAL A 77 -8.83 -9.75 1.87
C VAL A 77 -7.39 -10.28 1.80
N ARG A 78 -6.83 -10.75 2.90
CA ARG A 78 -5.49 -11.34 2.95
C ARG A 78 -5.37 -12.60 2.09
N GLU A 79 -6.40 -13.46 2.06
CA GLU A 79 -6.46 -14.62 1.16
C GLU A 79 -6.41 -14.18 -0.32
N VAL A 80 -7.15 -13.13 -0.67
CA VAL A 80 -7.10 -12.57 -2.03
C VAL A 80 -5.73 -11.99 -2.33
N TYR A 81 -5.08 -11.29 -1.38
CA TYR A 81 -3.73 -10.76 -1.56
C TYR A 81 -2.68 -11.84 -1.89
N ARG A 82 -2.80 -13.04 -1.35
CA ARG A 82 -1.88 -14.16 -1.63
C ARG A 82 -1.80 -14.53 -3.10
N LEU A 83 -2.81 -14.17 -3.90
CA LEU A 83 -2.82 -14.46 -5.33
C LEU A 83 -1.75 -13.70 -6.12
N TRP A 84 -1.29 -12.52 -5.64
CA TRP A 84 -0.28 -11.71 -6.35
C TRP A 84 0.72 -10.99 -5.44
N ARG A 85 0.51 -10.99 -4.12
CA ARG A 85 1.42 -10.37 -3.16
C ARG A 85 2.25 -11.43 -2.43
N PRO A 86 3.43 -11.08 -1.94
CA PRO A 86 4.13 -9.80 -2.12
C PRO A 86 4.57 -9.56 -3.58
N SER A 87 4.43 -8.31 -4.05
CA SER A 87 4.94 -7.94 -5.38
C SER A 87 6.48 -7.83 -5.37
N PRO A 88 7.17 -8.11 -6.49
CA PRO A 88 8.62 -8.06 -6.56
C PRO A 88 9.16 -6.65 -6.30
N LEU A 89 10.23 -6.55 -5.50
CA LEU A 89 11.06 -5.36 -5.37
C LEU A 89 12.24 -5.49 -6.34
N GLN A 90 12.40 -4.54 -7.24
CA GLN A 90 13.44 -4.53 -8.25
C GLN A 90 14.35 -3.32 -8.11
N ARG A 91 15.65 -3.51 -8.35
CA ARG A 91 16.62 -2.43 -8.34
C ARG A 91 16.76 -1.81 -9.71
N ALA A 92 16.65 -0.50 -9.79
CA ALA A 92 16.72 0.28 -11.03
C ALA A 92 18.16 0.67 -11.39
N ARG A 93 19.04 -0.31 -11.59
CA ARG A 93 20.50 -0.07 -11.84
C ARG A 93 20.78 0.86 -13.02
N ARG A 94 19.99 0.74 -14.10
CA ARG A 94 20.17 1.62 -15.28
C ARG A 94 19.81 3.06 -14.97
N LEU A 95 18.80 3.29 -14.12
CA LEU A 95 18.44 4.63 -13.67
C LEU A 95 19.52 5.21 -12.75
N GLU A 96 20.06 4.40 -11.82
CA GLU A 96 21.18 4.79 -10.97
C GLU A 96 22.38 5.26 -11.80
N GLN A 97 22.73 4.50 -12.85
CA GLN A 97 23.82 4.85 -13.76
C GLN A 97 23.53 6.14 -14.56
N ALA A 98 22.30 6.27 -15.10
CA ALA A 98 21.91 7.43 -15.88
C ALA A 98 21.93 8.72 -15.05
N LEU A 99 21.60 8.62 -13.75
CA LEU A 99 21.63 9.75 -12.81
C LEU A 99 23.03 10.00 -12.20
N GLY A 100 23.99 9.12 -12.42
CA GLY A 100 25.32 9.21 -11.80
C GLY A 100 25.27 9.20 -10.26
N THR A 101 24.22 8.61 -9.66
CA THR A 101 24.00 8.63 -8.22
C THR A 101 24.63 7.45 -7.51
N LYS A 102 25.07 7.67 -6.25
CA LYS A 102 25.48 6.60 -5.32
C LYS A 102 24.28 5.98 -4.58
N ALA A 103 23.10 6.59 -4.68
CA ALA A 103 21.88 6.08 -4.08
C ALA A 103 21.44 4.79 -4.78
N ARG A 104 20.87 3.87 -4.00
CA ARG A 104 20.24 2.66 -4.54
C ARG A 104 18.75 2.93 -4.73
N ILE A 105 18.29 2.83 -5.97
CA ILE A 105 16.91 3.10 -6.35
C ILE A 105 16.18 1.77 -6.56
N TYR A 106 15.06 1.61 -5.86
CA TYR A 106 14.23 0.42 -5.97
C TYR A 106 12.81 0.81 -6.34
N PHE A 107 12.13 -0.09 -7.02
CA PHE A 107 10.70 0.05 -7.30
C PHE A 107 9.98 -1.29 -7.05
N LYS A 108 8.73 -1.18 -6.55
CA LYS A 108 7.82 -2.31 -6.47
C LYS A 108 7.17 -2.51 -7.83
N TYR A 109 7.30 -3.73 -8.36
CA TYR A 109 6.69 -4.06 -9.65
C TYR A 109 5.24 -4.52 -9.44
N GLU A 110 4.31 -3.61 -9.63
CA GLU A 110 2.86 -3.84 -9.42
C GLU A 110 2.15 -4.38 -10.67
N GLY A 111 2.85 -4.56 -11.79
CA GLY A 111 2.32 -5.20 -12.99
C GLY A 111 2.01 -6.69 -12.83
N ALA A 112 2.43 -7.31 -11.71
CA ALA A 112 2.10 -8.69 -11.37
C ALA A 112 0.67 -8.88 -10.84
N SER A 113 -0.04 -7.80 -10.51
CA SER A 113 -1.43 -7.88 -10.03
C SER A 113 -2.39 -8.29 -11.15
N PRO A 114 -3.62 -8.79 -10.82
CA PRO A 114 -4.61 -9.18 -11.81
C PRO A 114 -5.02 -8.07 -12.79
N VAL A 115 -4.89 -6.82 -12.37
CA VAL A 115 -5.21 -5.64 -13.22
C VAL A 115 -3.97 -4.92 -13.75
N GLY A 116 -2.78 -5.45 -13.53
CA GLY A 116 -1.53 -4.86 -13.98
C GLY A 116 -1.17 -3.53 -13.30
N SER A 117 -1.72 -3.23 -12.11
CA SER A 117 -1.48 -1.98 -11.40
C SER A 117 -1.64 -2.15 -9.88
N HIS A 118 -1.23 -1.11 -9.11
CA HIS A 118 -1.36 -1.08 -7.64
C HIS A 118 -2.81 -0.91 -7.13
N LYS A 119 -3.77 -0.63 -8.00
CA LYS A 119 -5.16 -0.30 -7.60
C LYS A 119 -5.91 -1.43 -6.90
N THR A 120 -5.41 -2.65 -6.96
CA THR A 120 -5.97 -3.82 -6.25
C THR A 120 -5.37 -4.05 -4.87
N ASN A 121 -4.50 -3.19 -4.42
CA ASN A 121 -3.82 -3.33 -3.11
C ASN A 121 -4.61 -2.68 -1.99
#